data_0a2acb58e899bfea29341e037fcfc005
#
_entry.id   0a2acb58e899bfea29341e037fcfc005
#
_cell.length_a   1.000
_cell.length_b   1.000
_cell.length_c   1.000
_cell.angle_alpha   90.00
_cell.angle_beta   90.00
_cell.angle_gamma   90.00
#
_symmetry.space_group_name_H-M   'P 1'
#
loop_
_entity.id
_entity.type
_entity.pdbx_description
1 polymer ?
#
loop_
_entity_poly.entity_id
_entity_poly.type
_entity_poly.pdbx_seq_one_letter_code
_entity_poly.pdbx_strand_id
1 'polypeptide(L)'
;MSSRALRTAAVLLPIGLAGAHIGPAATWLPGVRLPLFPRLAGAGARHHVALTFDDGPDPVATPRFLDALDELGVRATFFVLGEQAVRHPALVAQTARRGHEVAVHGWTHERPWRPAVAREAAGIARTARAVRDITGRRPRWYRPPYGILTSARWLAARRADLRPVLWSAWGKDWRADATPESVRALIAADLRGGGTILLHDSDRLAAPGCWRSALAALPAIVGDCREAGLTVGTLREHGRL
;
A
#
# COMPACT_ATOMS: atom_id res chain seq x y z
N MET A 1 3.82 -9.99 47.83
CA MET A 1 3.33 -8.85 47.01
C MET A 1 1.99 -8.42 47.55
N SER A 2 1.77 -7.10 47.78
CA SER A 2 0.51 -6.61 48.32
C SER A 2 -0.61 -6.75 47.28
N SER A 3 -1.87 -6.91 47.75
CA SER A 3 -3.06 -6.99 46.89
C SER A 3 -3.20 -5.76 45.95
N ARG A 4 -2.66 -4.63 46.38
CA ARG A 4 -2.64 -3.36 45.63
C ARG A 4 -1.66 -3.44 44.46
N ALA A 5 -0.48 -4.04 44.62
CA ALA A 5 0.52 -4.25 43.55
C ALA A 5 -0.02 -5.21 42.48
N LEU A 6 -0.73 -6.28 42.88
CA LEU A 6 -1.37 -7.21 41.94
C LEU A 6 -2.49 -6.54 41.11
N ARG A 7 -3.33 -5.70 41.75
CA ARG A 7 -4.38 -4.95 41.05
C ARG A 7 -3.80 -3.93 40.08
N THR A 8 -2.75 -3.21 40.48
CA THR A 8 -2.08 -2.25 39.60
C THR A 8 -1.43 -2.95 38.40
N ALA A 9 -0.75 -4.07 38.62
CA ALA A 9 -0.16 -4.86 37.54
C ALA A 9 -1.21 -5.45 36.59
N ALA A 10 -2.37 -5.88 37.12
CA ALA A 10 -3.48 -6.41 36.33
C ALA A 10 -4.13 -5.37 35.37
N VAL A 11 -4.02 -4.07 35.70
CA VAL A 11 -4.50 -2.99 34.83
C VAL A 11 -3.40 -2.47 33.89
N LEU A 12 -2.19 -2.28 34.40
CA LEU A 12 -1.10 -1.71 33.60
C LEU A 12 -0.57 -2.66 32.53
N LEU A 13 -0.57 -3.98 32.77
CA LEU A 13 -0.10 -4.94 31.79
C LEU A 13 -0.93 -4.98 30.50
N PRO A 14 -2.27 -5.06 30.55
CA PRO A 14 -3.10 -4.99 29.34
C PRO A 14 -2.95 -3.66 28.59
N ILE A 15 -2.84 -2.54 29.30
CA ILE A 15 -2.64 -1.22 28.69
C ILE A 15 -1.28 -1.17 27.99
N GLY A 16 -0.21 -1.66 28.63
CA GLY A 16 1.12 -1.75 28.04
C GLY A 16 1.15 -2.63 26.78
N LEU A 17 0.48 -3.79 26.83
CA LEU A 17 0.38 -4.70 25.69
C LEU A 17 -0.43 -4.11 24.53
N ALA A 18 -1.56 -3.43 24.84
CA ALA A 18 -2.36 -2.73 23.83
C ALA A 18 -1.54 -1.58 23.20
N GLY A 19 -0.83 -0.78 24.01
CA GLY A 19 0.05 0.26 23.53
C GLY A 19 1.18 -0.27 22.63
N ALA A 20 1.81 -1.36 23.04
CA ALA A 20 2.84 -2.01 22.23
C ALA A 20 2.30 -2.58 20.92
N HIS A 21 1.05 -3.08 20.89
CA HIS A 21 0.41 -3.56 19.68
C HIS A 21 0.04 -2.42 18.72
N ILE A 22 -0.54 -1.34 19.24
CA ILE A 22 -1.09 -0.24 18.43
C ILE A 22 -0.02 0.84 18.15
N GLY A 23 1.04 0.93 18.96
CA GLY A 23 2.07 1.97 18.83
C GLY A 23 2.56 2.23 17.40
N PRO A 24 2.91 1.20 16.62
CA PRO A 24 3.32 1.39 15.22
C PRO A 24 2.25 2.02 14.33
N ALA A 25 0.95 1.98 14.71
CA ALA A 25 -0.11 2.63 13.95
C ALA A 25 0.02 4.17 13.94
N ALA A 26 0.78 4.76 14.87
CA ALA A 26 1.12 6.19 14.84
C ALA A 26 1.85 6.60 13.54
N THR A 27 2.49 5.66 12.85
CA THR A 27 3.09 5.89 11.53
C THR A 27 2.06 6.18 10.43
N TRP A 28 0.75 5.99 10.69
CA TRP A 28 -0.31 6.48 9.82
C TRP A 28 -0.28 8.02 9.69
N LEU A 29 0.12 8.73 10.74
CA LEU A 29 0.24 10.19 10.73
C LEU A 29 1.46 10.62 9.89
N PRO A 30 1.28 11.46 8.83
CA PRO A 30 2.40 11.94 8.02
C PRO A 30 3.47 12.67 8.83
N GLY A 31 3.08 13.48 9.83
CA GLY A 31 4.01 14.19 10.73
C GLY A 31 4.89 13.26 11.58
N VAL A 32 4.52 12.01 11.76
CA VAL A 32 5.35 10.99 12.42
C VAL A 32 6.14 10.20 11.38
N ARG A 33 5.46 9.72 10.33
CA ARG A 33 6.05 8.82 9.34
C ARG A 33 7.14 9.48 8.51
N LEU A 34 6.87 10.67 7.95
CA LEU A 34 7.78 11.30 7.01
C LEU A 34 9.15 11.64 7.64
N PRO A 35 9.23 12.28 8.82
CA PRO A 35 10.52 12.62 9.42
C PRO A 35 11.21 11.44 10.12
N LEU A 36 10.46 10.54 10.78
CA LEU A 36 11.06 9.52 11.64
C LEU A 36 11.24 8.17 10.94
N PHE A 37 10.42 7.87 9.93
CA PHE A 37 10.41 6.59 9.24
C PHE A 37 10.38 6.76 7.72
N PRO A 38 11.36 7.47 7.09
CA PRO A 38 11.33 7.79 5.66
C PRO A 38 11.26 6.54 4.78
N ARG A 39 11.93 5.45 5.16
CA ARG A 39 11.85 4.17 4.42
C ARG A 39 10.44 3.57 4.44
N LEU A 40 9.75 3.65 5.59
CA LEU A 40 8.36 3.22 5.70
C LEU A 40 7.42 4.14 4.91
N ALA A 41 7.73 5.43 4.80
CA ALA A 41 7.02 6.37 3.94
C ALA A 41 7.26 6.12 2.43
N GLY A 42 8.11 5.16 2.08
CA GLY A 42 8.47 4.87 0.71
C GLY A 42 9.43 5.91 0.11
N ALA A 43 10.26 6.55 0.95
CA ALA A 43 11.26 7.48 0.45
C ALA A 43 12.42 6.74 -0.21
N GLY A 44 12.69 7.03 -1.47
CA GLY A 44 13.72 6.39 -2.30
C GLY A 44 14.63 7.39 -3.02
N ALA A 45 15.07 7.02 -4.22
CA ALA A 45 15.98 7.83 -5.04
C ALA A 45 15.33 9.16 -5.46
N ARG A 46 16.02 10.28 -5.22
CA ARG A 46 15.46 11.64 -5.40
C ARG A 46 15.02 11.98 -6.83
N HIS A 47 15.52 11.27 -7.82
CA HIS A 47 15.17 11.47 -9.24
C HIS A 47 14.01 10.57 -9.69
N HIS A 48 13.43 9.76 -8.78
CA HIS A 48 12.42 8.78 -9.09
C HIS A 48 11.19 8.94 -8.17
N VAL A 49 10.00 8.61 -8.70
CA VAL A 49 8.75 8.52 -7.95
C VAL A 49 8.16 7.13 -8.15
N ALA A 50 7.82 6.46 -7.06
CA ALA A 50 7.11 5.19 -7.14
C ALA A 50 5.61 5.43 -7.27
N LEU A 51 5.00 4.91 -8.34
CA LEU A 51 3.56 4.91 -8.54
C LEU A 51 2.99 3.59 -8.02
N THR A 52 1.98 3.68 -7.14
CA THR A 52 1.42 2.48 -6.49
C THR A 52 -0.09 2.51 -6.46
N PHE A 53 -0.70 1.31 -6.58
CA PHE A 53 -2.14 1.08 -6.52
C PHE A 53 -2.46 0.04 -5.46
N ASP A 54 -3.57 0.23 -4.72
CA ASP A 54 -4.04 -0.67 -3.68
C ASP A 54 -5.41 -1.28 -4.05
N ASP A 55 -5.82 -2.34 -3.34
CA ASP A 55 -7.14 -3.00 -3.33
C ASP A 55 -7.47 -3.92 -4.51
N GLY A 56 -6.68 -3.92 -5.56
CA GLY A 56 -6.86 -4.81 -6.71
C GLY A 56 -6.49 -6.29 -6.44
N PRO A 57 -6.53 -7.14 -7.48
CA PRO A 57 -7.00 -6.81 -8.81
C PRO A 57 -8.53 -6.69 -8.89
N ASP A 58 -9.01 -5.76 -9.67
CA ASP A 58 -10.41 -5.60 -10.03
C ASP A 58 -10.60 -5.95 -11.52
N PRO A 59 -11.56 -6.83 -11.89
CA PRO A 59 -11.71 -7.30 -13.27
C PRO A 59 -12.15 -6.21 -14.26
N VAL A 60 -12.69 -5.09 -13.77
CA VAL A 60 -13.15 -3.97 -14.61
C VAL A 60 -12.13 -2.83 -14.62
N ALA A 61 -11.62 -2.45 -13.45
CA ALA A 61 -10.73 -1.29 -13.31
C ALA A 61 -9.27 -1.63 -13.65
N THR A 62 -8.70 -2.67 -13.05
CA THR A 62 -7.26 -2.98 -13.21
C THR A 62 -6.82 -3.08 -14.69
N PRO A 63 -7.55 -3.74 -15.63
CA PRO A 63 -7.15 -3.75 -17.04
C PRO A 63 -7.01 -2.37 -17.65
N ARG A 64 -7.91 -1.43 -17.29
CA ARG A 64 -7.87 -0.05 -17.80
C ARG A 64 -6.68 0.74 -17.28
N PHE A 65 -6.28 0.49 -16.01
CA PHE A 65 -5.03 1.05 -15.48
C PHE A 65 -3.81 0.49 -16.20
N LEU A 66 -3.78 -0.82 -16.48
CA LEU A 66 -2.68 -1.44 -17.21
C LEU A 66 -2.55 -0.84 -18.62
N ASP A 67 -3.67 -0.64 -19.33
CA ASP A 67 -3.66 -0.06 -20.67
C ASP A 67 -3.17 1.41 -20.64
N ALA A 68 -3.68 2.22 -19.70
CA ALA A 68 -3.23 3.61 -19.55
C ALA A 68 -1.74 3.72 -19.15
N LEU A 69 -1.24 2.81 -18.33
CA LEU A 69 0.18 2.77 -17.95
C LEU A 69 1.09 2.36 -19.12
N ASP A 70 0.63 1.45 -19.99
CA ASP A 70 1.34 1.08 -21.22
C ASP A 70 1.39 2.29 -22.20
N GLU A 71 0.26 3.00 -22.39
CA GLU A 71 0.20 4.23 -23.21
C GLU A 71 1.14 5.32 -22.68
N LEU A 72 1.23 5.47 -21.37
CA LEU A 72 2.12 6.43 -20.74
C LEU A 72 3.59 5.97 -20.71
N GLY A 73 3.87 4.70 -21.04
CA GLY A 73 5.22 4.13 -20.99
C GLY A 73 5.81 4.09 -19.57
N VAL A 74 4.96 3.90 -18.54
CA VAL A 74 5.38 3.83 -17.14
C VAL A 74 4.96 2.51 -16.48
N ARG A 75 5.69 2.12 -15.45
CA ARG A 75 5.37 0.94 -14.64
C ARG A 75 4.98 1.35 -13.23
N ALA A 76 4.25 0.49 -12.53
CA ALA A 76 3.76 0.74 -11.20
C ALA A 76 3.82 -0.52 -10.32
N THR A 77 3.64 -0.36 -9.02
CA THR A 77 3.50 -1.46 -8.06
C THR A 77 2.04 -1.58 -7.64
N PHE A 78 1.48 -2.78 -7.79
CA PHE A 78 0.11 -3.12 -7.41
C PHE A 78 0.10 -3.93 -6.13
N PHE A 79 -0.50 -3.39 -5.07
CA PHE A 79 -0.70 -4.07 -3.79
C PHE A 79 -2.02 -4.81 -3.82
N VAL A 80 -1.95 -6.12 -4.06
CA VAL A 80 -3.14 -6.94 -4.27
C VAL A 80 -3.65 -7.57 -2.97
N LEU A 81 -4.98 -7.66 -2.84
CA LEU A 81 -5.64 -8.49 -1.84
C LEU A 81 -5.57 -9.95 -2.25
N GLY A 82 -5.16 -10.83 -1.34
CA GLY A 82 -4.93 -12.24 -1.64
C GLY A 82 -6.18 -12.96 -2.14
N GLU A 83 -7.36 -12.67 -1.56
CA GLU A 83 -8.63 -13.23 -2.02
C GLU A 83 -8.96 -12.84 -3.47
N GLN A 84 -8.62 -11.61 -3.88
CA GLN A 84 -8.83 -11.14 -5.25
C GLN A 84 -7.79 -11.73 -6.21
N ALA A 85 -6.55 -11.83 -5.77
CA ALA A 85 -5.48 -12.45 -6.55
C ALA A 85 -5.81 -13.91 -6.89
N VAL A 86 -6.38 -14.66 -5.96
CA VAL A 86 -6.79 -16.06 -6.21
C VAL A 86 -8.07 -16.16 -7.07
N ARG A 87 -8.97 -15.18 -6.98
CA ARG A 87 -10.17 -15.12 -7.84
C ARG A 87 -9.84 -14.74 -9.28
N HIS A 88 -8.82 -13.89 -9.47
CA HIS A 88 -8.43 -13.33 -10.77
C HIS A 88 -6.95 -13.58 -11.09
N PRO A 89 -6.46 -14.84 -11.06
CA PRO A 89 -5.03 -15.13 -11.20
C PRO A 89 -4.48 -14.73 -12.56
N ALA A 90 -5.29 -14.84 -13.62
CA ALA A 90 -4.89 -14.42 -14.97
C ALA A 90 -4.57 -12.92 -15.05
N LEU A 91 -5.33 -12.08 -14.31
CA LEU A 91 -5.12 -10.64 -14.26
C LEU A 91 -3.84 -10.27 -13.47
N VAL A 92 -3.58 -10.95 -12.35
CA VAL A 92 -2.32 -10.80 -11.61
C VAL A 92 -1.12 -11.20 -12.47
N ALA A 93 -1.23 -12.32 -13.21
CA ALA A 93 -0.19 -12.75 -14.14
C ALA A 93 0.00 -11.74 -15.29
N GLN A 94 -1.09 -11.16 -15.82
CA GLN A 94 -1.04 -10.11 -16.84
C GLN A 94 -0.32 -8.86 -16.33
N THR A 95 -0.66 -8.39 -15.12
CA THR A 95 0.03 -7.27 -14.45
C THR A 95 1.55 -7.49 -14.40
N ALA A 96 1.97 -8.68 -13.96
CA ALA A 96 3.39 -9.02 -13.90
C ALA A 96 4.07 -9.14 -15.27
N ARG A 97 3.36 -9.71 -16.30
CA ARG A 97 3.90 -9.83 -17.66
C ARG A 97 4.08 -8.48 -18.36
N ARG A 98 3.23 -7.47 -18.06
CA ARG A 98 3.38 -6.10 -18.56
C ARG A 98 4.50 -5.32 -17.84
N GLY A 99 5.27 -5.99 -16.95
CA GLY A 99 6.44 -5.42 -16.28
C GLY A 99 6.13 -4.66 -14.98
N HIS A 100 4.88 -4.63 -14.54
CA HIS A 100 4.51 -4.05 -13.25
C HIS A 100 4.97 -4.96 -12.10
N GLU A 101 5.15 -4.36 -10.92
CA GLU A 101 5.46 -5.08 -9.70
C GLU A 101 4.17 -5.45 -8.96
N VAL A 102 4.06 -6.71 -8.49
CA VAL A 102 2.94 -7.17 -7.67
C VAL A 102 3.41 -7.32 -6.23
N ALA A 103 2.68 -6.73 -5.30
CA ALA A 103 2.97 -6.66 -3.88
C ALA A 103 1.77 -7.12 -3.03
N VAL A 104 1.95 -7.22 -1.71
CA VAL A 104 0.96 -7.79 -0.79
C VAL A 104 0.21 -6.69 -0.05
N HIS A 105 -1.15 -6.70 -0.12
CA HIS A 105 -2.03 -5.81 0.66
C HIS A 105 -2.76 -6.52 1.82
N GLY A 106 -2.46 -7.77 2.07
CA GLY A 106 -3.17 -8.64 3.01
C GLY A 106 -4.01 -9.68 2.28
N TRP A 107 -4.69 -10.56 3.04
CA TRP A 107 -5.62 -11.52 2.44
C TRP A 107 -6.96 -10.87 2.13
N THR A 108 -7.53 -10.22 3.13
CA THR A 108 -8.73 -9.36 3.09
C THR A 108 -8.36 -7.98 3.60
N HIS A 109 -9.24 -6.99 3.33
CA HIS A 109 -9.02 -5.61 3.78
C HIS A 109 -9.67 -5.37 5.15
N GLU A 110 -9.17 -6.05 6.18
CA GLU A 110 -9.72 -5.97 7.53
C GLU A 110 -9.11 -4.85 8.38
N ARG A 111 -9.93 -4.28 9.27
CA ARG A 111 -9.46 -3.30 10.27
C ARG A 111 -8.75 -4.02 11.42
N PRO A 112 -7.58 -3.53 11.88
CA PRO A 112 -6.73 -4.24 12.84
C PRO A 112 -7.06 -3.99 14.31
N TRP A 113 -8.23 -3.45 14.62
CA TRP A 113 -8.58 -3.03 15.99
C TRP A 113 -8.72 -4.19 16.98
N ARG A 114 -8.98 -5.39 16.49
CA ARG A 114 -8.96 -6.62 17.30
C ARG A 114 -7.72 -7.41 16.95
N PRO A 115 -6.87 -7.73 17.93
CA PRO A 115 -5.67 -8.53 17.67
C PRO A 115 -6.05 -9.90 17.11
N ALA A 116 -5.83 -10.09 15.82
CA ALA A 116 -6.01 -11.36 15.15
C ALA A 116 -4.65 -11.83 14.57
N VAL A 117 -3.63 -11.80 15.43
CA VAL A 117 -2.20 -11.95 15.05
C VAL A 117 -1.97 -13.18 14.17
N ALA A 118 -2.52 -14.34 14.54
CA ALA A 118 -2.33 -15.58 13.79
C ALA A 118 -3.04 -15.52 12.42
N ARG A 119 -4.28 -14.97 12.37
CA ARG A 119 -5.04 -14.83 11.13
C ARG A 119 -4.39 -13.83 10.18
N GLU A 120 -3.93 -12.69 10.67
CA GLU A 120 -3.22 -11.69 9.88
C GLU A 120 -1.91 -12.25 9.32
N ALA A 121 -1.13 -12.96 10.17
CA ALA A 121 0.11 -13.60 9.75
C ALA A 121 -0.14 -14.68 8.68
N ALA A 122 -1.15 -15.53 8.87
CA ALA A 122 -1.54 -16.54 7.90
C ALA A 122 -2.00 -15.90 6.58
N GLY A 123 -2.80 -14.83 6.65
CA GLY A 123 -3.30 -14.08 5.49
C GLY A 123 -2.18 -13.46 4.67
N ILE A 124 -1.25 -12.74 5.31
CA ILE A 124 -0.09 -12.13 4.65
C ILE A 124 0.78 -13.21 3.98
N ALA A 125 1.10 -14.29 4.69
CA ALA A 125 1.91 -15.38 4.15
C ALA A 125 1.20 -16.12 2.99
N ARG A 126 -0.12 -16.31 3.10
CA ARG A 126 -0.94 -16.93 2.03
C ARG A 126 -0.95 -16.05 0.77
N THR A 127 -1.11 -14.73 0.92
CA THR A 127 -1.08 -13.79 -0.21
C THR A 127 0.29 -13.78 -0.87
N ALA A 128 1.37 -13.75 -0.08
CA ALA A 128 2.73 -13.78 -0.62
C ALA A 128 3.00 -15.07 -1.44
N ARG A 129 2.50 -16.22 -0.95
CA ARG A 129 2.57 -17.49 -1.71
C ARG A 129 1.76 -17.41 -3.00
N ALA A 130 0.50 -16.97 -2.94
CA ALA A 130 -0.34 -16.84 -4.13
C ALA A 130 0.28 -15.95 -5.19
N VAL A 131 0.81 -14.78 -4.83
CA VAL A 131 1.50 -13.88 -5.75
C VAL A 131 2.71 -14.58 -6.38
N ARG A 132 3.54 -15.25 -5.57
CA ARG A 132 4.70 -16.00 -6.10
C ARG A 132 4.27 -17.10 -7.07
N ASP A 133 3.26 -17.88 -6.72
CA ASP A 133 2.82 -19.03 -7.50
C ASP A 133 2.18 -18.59 -8.84
N ILE A 134 1.47 -17.45 -8.84
CA ILE A 134 0.87 -16.87 -10.05
C ILE A 134 1.91 -16.19 -10.95
N THR A 135 2.85 -15.43 -10.38
CA THR A 135 3.75 -14.56 -11.14
C THR A 135 5.14 -15.16 -11.39
N GLY A 136 5.49 -16.25 -10.70
CA GLY A 136 6.84 -16.81 -10.66
C GLY A 136 7.85 -15.95 -9.89
N ARG A 137 7.42 -14.85 -9.27
CA ARG A 137 8.29 -13.89 -8.59
C ARG A 137 7.88 -13.73 -7.13
N ARG A 138 8.84 -13.70 -6.20
CA ARG A 138 8.57 -13.39 -4.80
C ARG A 138 8.21 -11.91 -4.65
N PRO A 139 7.04 -11.55 -4.03
CA PRO A 139 6.74 -10.18 -3.68
C PRO A 139 7.76 -9.68 -2.64
N ARG A 140 8.06 -8.38 -2.68
CA ARG A 140 9.02 -7.73 -1.76
C ARG A 140 8.34 -6.87 -0.71
N TRP A 141 7.15 -6.32 -1.05
CA TRP A 141 6.50 -5.26 -0.29
C TRP A 141 5.20 -5.72 0.32
N TYR A 142 4.92 -5.17 1.48
CA TYR A 142 3.64 -5.28 2.17
C TYR A 142 3.13 -3.88 2.49
N ARG A 143 1.90 -3.57 2.12
CA ARG A 143 1.20 -2.38 2.60
C ARG A 143 0.01 -2.83 3.43
N PRO A 144 -0.08 -2.39 4.71
CA PRO A 144 -1.22 -2.78 5.54
C PRO A 144 -2.50 -2.11 5.08
N PRO A 145 -3.64 -2.81 5.06
CA PRO A 145 -4.95 -2.21 4.87
C PRO A 145 -5.16 -0.96 5.72
N TYR A 146 -5.74 0.09 5.12
CA TYR A 146 -5.91 1.43 5.70
C TYR A 146 -4.60 2.14 6.05
N GLY A 147 -3.45 1.63 5.67
CA GLY A 147 -2.15 2.15 6.12
C GLY A 147 -1.86 1.92 7.61
N ILE A 148 -2.67 1.13 8.30
CA ILE A 148 -2.55 0.91 9.74
C ILE A 148 -1.59 -0.25 10.01
N LEU A 149 -0.37 0.10 10.39
CA LEU A 149 0.68 -0.87 10.75
C LEU A 149 0.64 -1.14 12.26
N THR A 150 0.24 -2.35 12.66
CA THR A 150 0.36 -2.82 14.04
C THR A 150 1.64 -3.64 14.20
N SER A 151 2.07 -3.88 15.44
CA SER A 151 3.23 -4.77 15.71
C SER A 151 3.01 -6.17 15.14
N ALA A 152 1.78 -6.68 15.21
CA ALA A 152 1.44 -7.98 14.62
C ALA A 152 1.63 -8.00 13.10
N ARG A 153 1.14 -6.97 12.39
CA ARG A 153 1.29 -6.83 10.93
C ARG A 153 2.74 -6.66 10.53
N TRP A 154 3.48 -5.83 11.28
CA TRP A 154 4.91 -5.64 11.05
C TRP A 154 5.67 -6.95 11.18
N LEU A 155 5.47 -7.68 12.28
CA LEU A 155 6.15 -8.96 12.53
C LEU A 155 5.74 -10.02 11.51
N ALA A 156 4.45 -10.09 11.13
CA ALA A 156 3.95 -11.01 10.13
C ALA A 156 4.57 -10.74 8.75
N ALA A 157 4.67 -9.49 8.34
CA ALA A 157 5.32 -9.10 7.10
C ALA A 157 6.81 -9.52 7.11
N ARG A 158 7.54 -9.24 8.20
CA ARG A 158 8.95 -9.63 8.36
C ARG A 158 9.15 -11.15 8.29
N ARG A 159 8.27 -11.93 8.93
CA ARG A 159 8.32 -13.40 8.86
C ARG A 159 8.02 -13.95 7.46
N ALA A 160 7.29 -13.22 6.65
CA ALA A 160 7.02 -13.54 5.25
C ALA A 160 8.09 -12.97 4.28
N ASP A 161 9.20 -12.44 4.79
CA ASP A 161 10.27 -11.77 4.03
C ASP A 161 9.76 -10.57 3.20
N LEU A 162 8.77 -9.86 3.74
CA LEU A 162 8.19 -8.66 3.16
C LEU A 162 8.64 -7.40 3.92
N ARG A 163 8.81 -6.31 3.19
CA ARG A 163 9.12 -4.99 3.75
C ARG A 163 7.85 -4.15 3.79
N PRO A 164 7.40 -3.69 4.98
CA PRO A 164 6.30 -2.76 5.07
C PRO A 164 6.63 -1.42 4.41
N VAL A 165 5.70 -0.89 3.60
CA VAL A 165 5.81 0.42 2.97
C VAL A 165 4.44 1.09 2.92
N LEU A 166 4.42 2.39 3.23
CA LEU A 166 3.25 3.25 3.12
C LEU A 166 3.40 4.17 1.88
N TRP A 167 3.14 5.46 2.03
CA TRP A 167 3.21 6.45 0.94
C TRP A 167 3.63 7.81 1.48
N SER A 168 4.03 8.70 0.60
CA SER A 168 4.33 10.10 0.91
C SER A 168 3.37 11.08 0.24
N ALA A 169 2.72 10.70 -0.86
CA ALA A 169 1.69 11.48 -1.54
C ALA A 169 0.44 10.63 -1.75
N TRP A 170 -0.76 11.22 -1.53
CA TRP A 170 -2.01 10.50 -1.53
C TRP A 170 -3.12 11.26 -2.25
N GLY A 171 -3.65 10.68 -3.33
CA GLY A 171 -4.72 11.28 -4.15
C GLY A 171 -6.09 11.31 -3.49
N LYS A 172 -6.33 10.54 -2.42
CA LYS A 172 -7.65 10.37 -1.75
C LYS A 172 -8.76 10.05 -2.75
N ASP A 173 -8.43 9.33 -3.78
CA ASP A 173 -9.24 8.94 -4.94
C ASP A 173 -10.42 8.00 -4.60
N TRP A 174 -10.42 7.42 -3.41
CA TRP A 174 -11.48 6.56 -2.87
C TRP A 174 -12.75 7.31 -2.47
N ARG A 175 -12.73 8.65 -2.42
CA ARG A 175 -13.86 9.48 -2.00
C ARG A 175 -14.91 9.59 -3.11
N ALA A 176 -16.19 9.73 -2.70
CA ALA A 176 -17.30 9.90 -3.62
C ALA A 176 -17.25 11.24 -4.42
N ASP A 177 -16.61 12.26 -3.84
CA ASP A 177 -16.43 13.59 -4.41
C ASP A 177 -15.06 13.77 -5.10
N ALA A 178 -14.29 12.70 -5.28
CA ALA A 178 -13.02 12.77 -5.96
C ALA A 178 -13.21 13.06 -7.46
N THR A 179 -12.50 14.07 -7.97
CA THR A 179 -12.38 14.37 -9.40
C THR A 179 -10.94 14.20 -9.86
N PRO A 180 -10.67 14.02 -11.15
CA PRO A 180 -9.31 13.94 -11.68
C PRO A 180 -8.44 15.12 -11.23
N GLU A 181 -9.01 16.33 -11.21
CA GLU A 181 -8.33 17.57 -10.83
C GLU A 181 -7.99 17.56 -9.33
N SER A 182 -8.94 17.14 -8.48
CA SER A 182 -8.70 17.05 -7.02
C SER A 182 -7.66 15.99 -6.67
N VAL A 183 -7.69 14.85 -7.36
CA VAL A 183 -6.68 13.79 -7.19
C VAL A 183 -5.30 14.29 -7.57
N ARG A 184 -5.15 14.93 -8.76
CA ARG A 184 -3.90 15.53 -9.21
C ARG A 184 -3.40 16.58 -8.22
N ALA A 185 -4.26 17.52 -7.81
CA ALA A 185 -3.91 18.62 -6.91
C ALA A 185 -3.38 18.11 -5.56
N LEU A 186 -4.04 17.10 -4.97
CA LEU A 186 -3.60 16.48 -3.72
C LEU A 186 -2.24 15.81 -3.85
N ILE A 187 -2.01 15.09 -4.96
CA ILE A 187 -0.71 14.46 -5.22
C ILE A 187 0.36 15.52 -5.43
N ALA A 188 0.11 16.55 -6.25
CA ALA A 188 1.06 17.61 -6.53
C ALA A 188 1.48 18.38 -5.27
N ALA A 189 0.57 18.59 -4.31
CA ALA A 189 0.87 19.25 -3.04
C ALA A 189 1.92 18.49 -2.21
N ASP A 190 1.90 17.15 -2.26
CA ASP A 190 2.78 16.27 -1.48
C ASP A 190 3.93 15.69 -2.30
N LEU A 191 3.90 15.83 -3.64
CA LEU A 191 4.88 15.24 -4.54
C LEU A 191 6.28 15.79 -4.29
N ARG A 192 7.22 14.87 -4.07
CA ARG A 192 8.64 15.17 -3.92
C ARG A 192 9.45 14.08 -4.65
N GLY A 193 10.59 14.44 -5.20
CA GLY A 193 11.55 13.47 -5.70
C GLY A 193 11.93 12.47 -4.58
N GLY A 194 11.87 11.19 -4.89
CA GLY A 194 11.99 10.12 -3.92
C GLY A 194 10.66 9.73 -3.26
N GLY A 195 9.53 10.30 -3.65
CA GLY A 195 8.23 10.01 -3.06
C GLY A 195 7.55 8.74 -3.60
N THR A 196 6.55 8.28 -2.87
CA THR A 196 5.65 7.18 -3.26
C THR A 196 4.22 7.68 -3.31
N ILE A 197 3.58 7.54 -4.47
CA ILE A 197 2.20 7.92 -4.72
C ILE A 197 1.28 6.74 -4.42
N LEU A 198 0.19 6.98 -3.68
CA LEU A 198 -0.90 6.05 -3.45
C LEU A 198 -2.15 6.46 -4.25
N LEU A 199 -2.63 5.53 -5.04
CA LEU A 199 -3.94 5.51 -5.71
C LEU A 199 -4.58 4.12 -5.55
N HIS A 200 -5.80 3.93 -6.09
CA HIS A 200 -6.51 2.64 -6.03
C HIS A 200 -6.96 2.22 -7.45
N ASP A 201 -6.76 0.94 -7.77
CA ASP A 201 -7.23 0.33 -9.02
C ASP A 201 -8.51 -0.51 -8.82
N SER A 202 -9.28 -0.18 -7.78
CA SER A 202 -10.52 -0.86 -7.41
C SER A 202 -11.41 0.10 -6.61
N ASP A 203 -12.72 -0.03 -6.73
CA ASP A 203 -13.71 0.65 -5.88
C ASP A 203 -14.39 -0.28 -4.87
N ARG A 204 -13.88 -1.49 -4.71
CA ARG A 204 -14.45 -2.53 -3.82
C ARG A 204 -14.68 -2.04 -2.39
N LEU A 205 -13.84 -1.14 -1.89
CA LEU A 205 -13.82 -0.63 -0.52
C LEU A 205 -13.99 0.89 -0.47
N ALA A 206 -14.42 1.46 -1.57
CA ALA A 206 -14.50 2.88 -1.83
C ALA A 206 -15.85 3.25 -2.47
N ALA A 207 -16.05 4.51 -2.84
CA ALA A 207 -17.24 4.94 -3.54
C ALA A 207 -17.31 4.27 -4.93
N PRO A 208 -18.49 3.77 -5.36
CA PRO A 208 -18.63 3.13 -6.65
C PRO A 208 -18.13 3.98 -7.82
N GLY A 209 -17.24 3.43 -8.63
CA GLY A 209 -16.69 4.11 -9.80
C GLY A 209 -15.58 5.14 -9.50
N CYS A 210 -15.17 5.33 -8.24
CA CYS A 210 -14.15 6.31 -7.84
C CYS A 210 -12.80 6.11 -8.55
N TRP A 211 -12.45 4.88 -8.92
CA TRP A 211 -11.24 4.57 -9.68
C TRP A 211 -11.14 5.34 -11.01
N ARG A 212 -12.27 5.79 -11.58
CA ARG A 212 -12.28 6.57 -12.83
C ARG A 212 -11.58 7.92 -12.67
N SER A 213 -11.74 8.55 -11.50
CA SER A 213 -11.04 9.81 -11.20
C SER A 213 -9.53 9.61 -11.09
N ALA A 214 -9.09 8.52 -10.45
CA ALA A 214 -7.68 8.16 -10.39
C ALA A 214 -7.13 7.86 -11.80
N LEU A 215 -7.84 7.05 -12.58
CA LEU A 215 -7.45 6.71 -13.96
C LEU A 215 -7.31 7.95 -14.84
N ALA A 216 -8.32 8.84 -14.83
CA ALA A 216 -8.30 10.06 -15.63
C ALA A 216 -7.22 11.06 -15.16
N ALA A 217 -6.80 11.03 -13.91
CA ALA A 217 -5.73 11.88 -13.39
C ALA A 217 -4.31 11.41 -13.79
N LEU A 218 -4.13 10.12 -14.15
CA LEU A 218 -2.80 9.53 -14.40
C LEU A 218 -1.96 10.29 -15.43
N PRO A 219 -2.49 10.68 -16.63
CA PRO A 219 -1.66 11.39 -17.61
C PRO A 219 -1.08 12.69 -17.07
N ALA A 220 -1.91 13.46 -16.33
CA ALA A 220 -1.47 14.71 -15.73
C ALA A 220 -0.46 14.50 -14.59
N ILE A 221 -0.67 13.49 -13.72
CA ILE A 221 0.25 13.15 -12.63
C ILE A 221 1.62 12.74 -13.20
N VAL A 222 1.64 11.89 -14.23
CA VAL A 222 2.88 11.46 -14.88
C VAL A 222 3.55 12.64 -15.60
N GLY A 223 2.76 13.52 -16.21
CA GLY A 223 3.23 14.78 -16.81
C GLY A 223 3.95 15.66 -15.79
N ASP A 224 3.30 15.94 -14.66
CA ASP A 224 3.88 16.74 -13.55
C ASP A 224 5.21 16.16 -13.05
N CYS A 225 5.29 14.82 -12.93
CA CYS A 225 6.54 14.16 -12.55
C CYS A 225 7.64 14.41 -13.60
N ARG A 226 7.32 14.27 -14.88
CA ARG A 226 8.28 14.46 -15.98
C ARG A 226 8.73 15.91 -16.10
N GLU A 227 7.83 16.87 -15.97
CA GLU A 227 8.13 18.30 -15.94
C GLU A 227 9.05 18.66 -14.77
N ALA A 228 8.91 17.96 -13.63
CA ALA A 228 9.83 18.09 -12.50
C ALA A 228 11.17 17.31 -12.67
N GLY A 229 11.43 16.72 -13.84
CA GLY A 229 12.63 15.91 -14.11
C GLY A 229 12.66 14.57 -13.38
N LEU A 230 11.50 14.05 -12.95
CA LEU A 230 11.39 12.81 -12.20
C LEU A 230 10.99 11.63 -13.12
N THR A 231 11.62 10.49 -12.92
CA THR A 231 11.19 9.23 -13.53
C THR A 231 10.08 8.60 -12.69
N VAL A 232 9.09 7.97 -13.34
CA VAL A 232 7.99 7.27 -12.68
C VAL A 232 8.13 5.77 -12.91
N GLY A 233 8.03 4.97 -11.83
CA GLY A 233 8.18 3.53 -11.95
C GLY A 233 7.72 2.77 -10.71
N THR A 234 8.23 1.55 -10.56
CA THR A 234 7.90 0.63 -9.46
C THR A 234 8.68 0.97 -8.18
N LEU A 235 8.21 0.45 -7.04
CA LEU A 235 8.98 0.49 -5.79
C LEU A 235 10.32 -0.24 -5.90
N ARG A 236 10.41 -1.26 -6.73
CA ARG A 236 11.67 -1.97 -6.98
C ARG A 236 12.73 -1.07 -7.63
N GLU A 237 12.31 -0.19 -8.54
CA GLU A 237 13.16 0.77 -9.24
C GLU A 237 13.49 2.00 -8.39
N HIS A 238 12.77 2.18 -7.28
CA HIS A 238 12.86 3.34 -6.39
C HIS A 238 14.16 3.38 -5.55
N GLY A 239 15.05 2.44 -5.74
CA GLY A 239 16.32 2.37 -5.02
C GLY A 239 16.22 1.59 -3.70
N ARG A 240 17.17 1.85 -2.79
CA ARG A 240 17.20 1.17 -1.48
C ARG A 240 16.22 1.83 -0.53
N LEU A 241 15.04 1.21 -0.36
CA LEU A 241 14.10 1.50 0.72
C LEU A 241 14.48 0.75 2.00
#